data_904ed1b2dcf302951eff693db49d1a90
#
_entry.id   904ed1b2dcf302951eff693db49d1a90
#
_cell.length_a   1.000
_cell.length_b   1.000
_cell.length_c   1.000
_cell.angle_alpha   90.00
_cell.angle_beta   90.00
_cell.angle_gamma   90.00
#
_symmetry.space_group_name_H-M   'P 1'
#
loop_
_entity.id
_entity.type
_entity.pdbx_description
1 polymer ?
#
loop_
_entity_poly.entity_id
_entity_poly.type
_entity_poly.pdbx_seq_one_letter_code
_entity_poly.pdbx_strand_id
1 'polypeptide(L)'
;MSSIQANVTNGQISDSTNAAKRAQSTGTGKEAASAKAVNGTSYDKNMFLKLLAAEMQYQDPMSPTQNSQYVSEMATFSQVEATQSVSSSVNGMSTANLVGKYVTIGTDNGDVTGIVDYYTKKDDGIYIGVNDKEYKADNITGVKDASYYEAKLAASSLSTLLSKVPSADNFTLQDEDSFTAAKTLYDSLSTYAKQFVSAKDAEKITSVTKRLEELKKNSK
;
A
#
# COMPACT_ATOMS: atom_id res chain seq x y z
N MET A 1 29.94 -16.67 -45.61
CA MET A 1 28.77 -16.00 -45.01
C MET A 1 28.43 -16.80 -43.76
N SER A 2 28.79 -16.27 -42.59
CA SER A 2 28.53 -16.92 -41.30
C SER A 2 27.26 -16.39 -40.74
N SER A 3 26.23 -17.22 -40.61
CA SER A 3 24.94 -16.86 -40.04
C SER A 3 25.04 -16.78 -38.50
N ILE A 4 24.73 -15.64 -37.93
CA ILE A 4 24.58 -15.44 -36.50
C ILE A 4 23.21 -15.96 -36.10
N GLN A 5 23.15 -17.03 -35.32
CA GLN A 5 21.92 -17.50 -34.70
C GLN A 5 21.87 -16.98 -33.26
N ALA A 6 20.94 -16.09 -32.99
CA ALA A 6 20.62 -15.67 -31.64
C ALA A 6 19.64 -16.68 -31.02
N ASN A 7 19.98 -17.23 -29.89
CA ASN A 7 19.12 -18.16 -29.15
C ASN A 7 18.39 -17.38 -28.05
N VAL A 8 17.07 -17.33 -28.13
CA VAL A 8 16.20 -16.63 -27.16
C VAL A 8 15.56 -17.68 -26.26
N THR A 9 15.89 -17.68 -24.98
CA THR A 9 15.22 -18.50 -23.97
C THR A 9 14.66 -17.59 -22.87
N ASN A 10 13.35 -17.64 -22.62
CA ASN A 10 12.63 -16.84 -21.62
C ASN A 10 12.77 -15.32 -21.79
N GLY A 11 12.74 -14.82 -23.02
CA GLY A 11 12.72 -13.38 -23.26
C GLY A 11 14.07 -12.65 -23.04
N GLN A 12 15.16 -13.38 -22.79
CA GLN A 12 16.50 -12.81 -22.72
C GLN A 12 17.37 -13.31 -23.87
N ILE A 13 18.03 -12.36 -24.53
CA ILE A 13 19.02 -12.63 -25.59
C ILE A 13 20.37 -12.89 -24.91
N SER A 14 20.84 -14.15 -24.98
CA SER A 14 22.21 -14.49 -24.54
C SER A 14 23.13 -14.51 -25.75
N ASP A 15 23.84 -13.41 -25.93
CA ASP A 15 24.90 -13.29 -26.94
C ASP A 15 26.24 -13.67 -26.28
N SER A 16 26.70 -14.89 -26.58
CA SER A 16 28.02 -15.38 -26.12
C SER A 16 29.03 -15.26 -27.25
N THR A 17 29.54 -14.07 -27.49
CA THR A 17 30.77 -13.94 -28.29
C THR A 17 32.00 -14.05 -27.37
N ASN A 18 32.72 -15.14 -27.53
CA ASN A 18 34.00 -15.42 -26.85
C ASN A 18 35.12 -14.39 -27.16
N ALA A 19 34.84 -13.34 -27.92
CA ALA A 19 35.75 -12.25 -28.23
C ALA A 19 35.91 -11.23 -27.10
N ALA A 20 34.86 -11.01 -26.27
CA ALA A 20 34.93 -10.05 -25.16
C ALA A 20 35.68 -10.52 -23.94
N LYS A 21 35.92 -11.83 -23.79
CA LYS A 21 36.67 -12.39 -22.65
C LYS A 21 38.21 -12.32 -22.80
N ARG A 22 38.75 -12.02 -23.98
CA ARG A 22 40.21 -11.97 -24.22
C ARG A 22 40.83 -10.58 -24.08
N ALA A 23 40.04 -9.52 -24.00
CA ALA A 23 40.53 -8.16 -23.83
C ALA A 23 40.68 -7.72 -22.35
N GLN A 24 40.31 -8.56 -21.39
CA GLN A 24 40.26 -8.19 -19.97
C GLN A 24 41.37 -8.84 -19.11
N SER A 25 42.40 -9.44 -19.74
CA SER A 25 43.44 -10.18 -19.03
C SER A 25 44.86 -9.63 -19.18
N THR A 26 45.04 -8.33 -19.49
CA THR A 26 46.41 -7.73 -19.37
C THR A 26 46.28 -6.26 -18.94
N GLY A 27 46.32 -6.02 -17.63
CA GLY A 27 46.36 -4.69 -17.03
C GLY A 27 46.45 -4.76 -15.52
N THR A 28 47.68 -4.78 -15.03
CA THR A 28 48.06 -4.69 -13.63
C THR A 28 47.43 -3.54 -12.87
N GLY A 29 46.84 -3.86 -11.73
CA GLY A 29 46.78 -3.13 -10.48
C GLY A 29 46.45 -1.65 -10.47
N LYS A 30 45.22 -1.34 -10.04
CA LYS A 30 44.93 -0.36 -8.98
C LYS A 30 43.43 -0.48 -8.63
N GLU A 31 43.15 -0.49 -7.35
CA GLU A 31 41.83 -0.57 -6.76
C GLU A 31 40.85 0.42 -7.42
N ALA A 32 39.91 -0.11 -8.20
CA ALA A 32 38.72 0.64 -8.58
C ALA A 32 37.81 0.59 -7.37
N ALA A 33 37.80 1.66 -6.58
CA ALA A 33 36.76 1.94 -5.61
C ALA A 33 35.41 1.76 -6.29
N SER A 34 34.59 0.86 -5.73
CA SER A 34 33.22 0.61 -6.11
C SER A 34 32.50 1.96 -6.13
N ALA A 35 32.24 2.49 -7.31
CA ALA A 35 31.41 3.67 -7.50
C ALA A 35 29.98 3.24 -7.12
N LYS A 36 29.65 3.39 -5.85
CA LYS A 36 28.27 3.42 -5.37
C LYS A 36 27.53 4.42 -6.25
N ALA A 37 26.51 3.98 -6.96
CA ALA A 37 25.66 4.86 -7.74
C ALA A 37 25.13 5.96 -6.82
N VAL A 38 25.77 7.13 -6.90
CA VAL A 38 25.37 8.34 -6.17
C VAL A 38 24.12 8.85 -6.87
N ASN A 39 23.03 9.00 -6.14
CA ASN A 39 21.82 9.65 -6.58
C ASN A 39 22.16 10.96 -7.35
N GLY A 40 21.96 10.89 -8.69
CA GLY A 40 22.62 11.78 -9.65
C GLY A 40 22.10 13.19 -9.76
N THR A 41 21.16 13.67 -8.95
CA THR A 41 20.48 14.93 -9.22
C THR A 41 21.00 16.13 -8.43
N SER A 42 21.34 15.97 -7.16
CA SER A 42 21.80 17.10 -6.34
C SER A 42 23.29 17.45 -6.55
N TYR A 43 24.10 16.45 -6.94
CA TYR A 43 25.54 16.65 -7.20
C TYR A 43 25.79 17.41 -8.51
N ASP A 44 24.96 17.15 -9.51
CA ASP A 44 25.04 17.74 -10.86
C ASP A 44 24.77 19.26 -10.84
N LYS A 45 23.78 19.71 -10.09
CA LYS A 45 23.42 21.12 -9.99
C LYS A 45 24.52 22.00 -9.38
N ASN A 46 25.10 21.56 -8.26
CA ASN A 46 26.17 22.29 -7.58
C ASN A 46 27.48 22.26 -8.37
N MET A 47 27.77 21.18 -9.05
CA MET A 47 28.92 21.02 -9.89
C MET A 47 28.79 21.89 -11.15
N PHE A 48 27.60 21.91 -11.75
CA PHE A 48 27.28 22.78 -12.88
C PHE A 48 27.39 24.27 -12.52
N LEU A 49 26.82 24.71 -11.40
CA LEU A 49 26.92 26.11 -10.96
C LEU A 49 28.37 26.52 -10.70
N LYS A 50 29.22 25.63 -10.19
CA LYS A 50 30.66 25.88 -10.03
C LYS A 50 31.39 25.96 -11.37
N LEU A 51 31.01 25.13 -12.35
CA LEU A 51 31.57 25.13 -13.70
C LEU A 51 31.15 26.42 -14.46
N LEU A 52 29.87 26.79 -14.34
CA LEU A 52 29.36 28.05 -14.92
C LEU A 52 30.06 29.27 -14.31
N ALA A 53 30.26 29.30 -13.00
CA ALA A 53 30.99 30.36 -12.31
C ALA A 53 32.46 30.43 -12.77
N ALA A 54 33.10 29.30 -12.98
CA ALA A 54 34.48 29.22 -13.49
C ALA A 54 34.54 29.67 -14.96
N GLU A 55 33.60 29.25 -15.80
CA GLU A 55 33.52 29.67 -17.20
C GLU A 55 33.26 31.17 -17.32
N MET A 56 32.38 31.76 -16.48
CA MET A 56 32.16 33.23 -16.47
C MET A 56 33.42 34.03 -16.08
N GLN A 57 34.37 33.43 -15.34
CA GLN A 57 35.65 34.07 -15.02
C GLN A 57 36.67 34.06 -16.16
N TYR A 58 36.51 33.17 -17.15
CA TYR A 58 37.48 32.96 -18.23
C TYR A 58 36.92 33.24 -19.64
N GLN A 59 35.63 33.61 -19.76
CA GLN A 59 35.00 33.83 -21.07
C GLN A 59 35.23 35.24 -21.63
N ASP A 60 35.57 35.26 -22.93
CA ASP A 60 35.60 36.45 -23.79
C ASP A 60 34.15 36.93 -24.04
N PRO A 61 33.81 38.21 -23.80
CA PRO A 61 32.42 38.71 -23.82
C PRO A 61 31.71 38.70 -25.19
N MET A 62 32.33 38.11 -26.23
CA MET A 62 31.81 38.16 -27.60
C MET A 62 31.02 36.91 -28.07
N SER A 63 30.85 35.87 -27.28
CA SER A 63 30.09 34.68 -27.69
C SER A 63 29.23 34.06 -26.56
N PRO A 64 28.06 34.64 -26.20
CA PRO A 64 27.25 34.22 -25.09
C PRO A 64 26.23 33.09 -25.39
N THR A 65 26.21 32.54 -26.61
CA THR A 65 25.05 31.76 -27.10
C THR A 65 24.94 30.32 -26.63
N GLN A 66 26.00 29.65 -26.21
CA GLN A 66 25.93 28.25 -25.74
C GLN A 66 25.45 28.11 -24.27
N ASN A 67 25.77 29.09 -23.44
CA ASN A 67 25.42 29.02 -22.00
C ASN A 67 23.94 29.23 -21.71
N SER A 68 23.22 30.00 -22.52
CA SER A 68 21.78 30.27 -22.30
C SER A 68 20.92 29.00 -22.52
N GLN A 69 21.36 28.10 -23.40
CA GLN A 69 20.65 26.86 -23.67
C GLN A 69 20.80 25.90 -22.50
N TYR A 70 22.02 25.73 -21.94
CA TYR A 70 22.26 24.91 -20.77
C TYR A 70 21.55 25.45 -19.52
N VAL A 71 21.51 26.75 -19.31
CA VAL A 71 20.74 27.38 -18.22
C VAL A 71 19.24 27.07 -18.34
N SER A 72 18.70 27.12 -19.57
CA SER A 72 17.29 26.78 -19.85
C SER A 72 17.00 25.29 -19.57
N GLU A 73 17.91 24.39 -19.96
CA GLU A 73 17.79 22.97 -19.68
C GLU A 73 17.84 22.70 -18.18
N MET A 74 18.78 23.34 -17.43
CA MET A 74 18.85 23.24 -15.97
C MET A 74 17.63 23.82 -15.26
N ALA A 75 17.05 24.91 -15.77
CA ALA A 75 15.79 25.43 -15.26
C ALA A 75 14.65 24.41 -15.45
N THR A 76 14.61 23.74 -16.60
CA THR A 76 13.64 22.68 -16.88
C THR A 76 13.84 21.48 -15.98
N PHE A 77 15.07 21.02 -15.77
CA PHE A 77 15.39 19.94 -14.81
C PHE A 77 14.97 20.31 -13.38
N SER A 78 15.28 21.55 -12.95
CA SER A 78 14.88 22.03 -11.63
C SER A 78 13.35 22.07 -11.46
N GLN A 79 12.63 22.41 -12.53
CA GLN A 79 11.16 22.39 -12.56
C GLN A 79 10.63 20.96 -12.44
N VAL A 80 11.22 20.00 -13.16
CA VAL A 80 10.86 18.58 -13.08
C VAL A 80 11.13 18.03 -11.68
N GLU A 81 12.29 18.33 -11.10
CA GLU A 81 12.65 17.92 -9.73
C GLU A 81 11.67 18.50 -8.68
N ALA A 82 11.35 19.79 -8.80
CA ALA A 82 10.35 20.42 -7.94
C ALA A 82 8.97 19.75 -8.07
N THR A 83 8.53 19.45 -9.29
CA THR A 83 7.27 18.76 -9.56
C THR A 83 7.27 17.35 -8.97
N GLN A 84 8.37 16.61 -9.13
CA GLN A 84 8.53 15.27 -8.53
C GLN A 84 8.50 15.32 -6.99
N SER A 85 9.13 16.32 -6.38
CA SER A 85 9.10 16.55 -4.95
C SER A 85 7.67 16.83 -4.44
N VAL A 86 6.94 17.69 -5.17
CA VAL A 86 5.52 17.98 -4.87
C VAL A 86 4.68 16.69 -5.00
N SER A 87 4.83 15.95 -6.08
CA SER A 87 4.12 14.67 -6.29
C SER A 87 4.40 13.68 -5.15
N SER A 88 5.66 13.53 -4.75
CA SER A 88 6.05 12.68 -3.62
C SER A 88 5.45 13.15 -2.29
N SER A 89 5.33 14.47 -2.10
CA SER A 89 4.73 15.04 -0.88
C SER A 89 3.22 14.83 -0.85
N VAL A 90 2.53 14.99 -1.97
CA VAL A 90 1.08 14.72 -2.11
C VAL A 90 0.78 13.24 -1.87
N ASN A 91 1.58 12.33 -2.44
CA ASN A 91 1.44 10.90 -2.22
C ASN A 91 1.66 10.54 -0.74
N GLY A 92 2.66 11.14 -0.09
CA GLY A 92 2.90 10.95 1.35
C GLY A 92 1.72 11.42 2.20
N MET A 93 1.17 12.59 1.90
CA MET A 93 0.00 13.13 2.60
C MET A 93 -1.25 12.26 2.37
N SER A 94 -1.45 11.78 1.14
CA SER A 94 -2.54 10.86 0.80
C SER A 94 -2.41 9.55 1.58
N THR A 95 -1.20 8.98 1.64
CA THR A 95 -0.95 7.73 2.38
C THR A 95 -1.08 7.93 3.90
N ALA A 96 -0.68 9.09 4.44
CA ALA A 96 -0.86 9.39 5.86
C ALA A 96 -2.35 9.34 6.28
N ASN A 97 -3.26 9.74 5.39
CA ASN A 97 -4.71 9.66 5.63
C ASN A 97 -5.26 8.22 5.63
N LEU A 98 -4.45 7.23 5.25
CA LEU A 98 -4.83 5.81 5.30
C LEU A 98 -4.61 5.19 6.68
N VAL A 99 -3.85 5.83 7.58
CA VAL A 99 -3.67 5.33 8.95
C VAL A 99 -5.03 5.24 9.65
N GLY A 100 -5.31 4.07 10.21
CA GLY A 100 -6.60 3.73 10.80
C GLY A 100 -7.69 3.31 9.79
N LYS A 101 -7.40 3.29 8.48
CA LYS A 101 -8.32 2.76 7.48
C LYS A 101 -8.07 1.27 7.23
N TYR A 102 -9.12 0.57 6.84
CA TYR A 102 -9.03 -0.82 6.41
C TYR A 102 -8.68 -0.87 4.92
N VAL A 103 -7.55 -1.49 4.61
CA VAL A 103 -7.04 -1.56 3.23
C VAL A 103 -7.02 -3.00 2.71
N THR A 104 -7.05 -3.12 1.39
CA THR A 104 -6.73 -4.33 0.66
C THR A 104 -5.46 -4.07 -0.15
N ILE A 105 -4.49 -4.95 -0.05
CA ILE A 105 -3.16 -4.85 -0.67
C ILE A 105 -2.97 -6.06 -1.57
N GLY A 106 -2.72 -5.82 -2.86
CA GLY A 106 -2.38 -6.88 -3.79
C GLY A 106 -0.96 -7.37 -3.57
N THR A 107 -0.76 -8.67 -3.40
CA THR A 107 0.56 -9.30 -3.33
C THR A 107 0.64 -10.52 -4.24
N ASP A 108 1.85 -10.98 -4.55
CA ASP A 108 2.09 -12.16 -5.39
C ASP A 108 1.46 -13.44 -4.81
N ASN A 109 1.21 -13.45 -3.50
CA ASN A 109 0.61 -14.59 -2.78
C ASN A 109 -0.90 -14.41 -2.52
N GLY A 110 -1.54 -13.45 -3.17
CA GLY A 110 -2.93 -13.08 -2.97
C GLY A 110 -3.11 -11.79 -2.18
N ASP A 111 -4.36 -11.38 -1.99
CA ASP A 111 -4.70 -10.13 -1.32
C ASP A 111 -4.48 -10.22 0.20
N VAL A 112 -3.79 -9.23 0.76
CA VAL A 112 -3.68 -9.02 2.20
C VAL A 112 -4.61 -7.89 2.61
N THR A 113 -5.36 -8.10 3.70
CA THR A 113 -6.31 -7.11 4.20
C THR A 113 -6.05 -6.81 5.67
N GLY A 114 -6.22 -5.58 6.08
CA GLY A 114 -6.05 -5.16 7.47
C GLY A 114 -6.18 -3.66 7.66
N ILE A 115 -6.06 -3.21 8.91
CA ILE A 115 -6.01 -1.81 9.26
C ILE A 115 -4.57 -1.31 9.07
N VAL A 116 -4.41 -0.10 8.57
CA VAL A 116 -3.10 0.55 8.46
C VAL A 116 -2.71 1.10 9.84
N ASP A 117 -1.65 0.53 10.42
CA ASP A 117 -1.14 0.93 11.73
C ASP A 117 -0.28 2.20 11.64
N TYR A 118 0.55 2.29 10.59
CA TYR A 118 1.44 3.42 10.34
C TYR A 118 1.82 3.52 8.86
N TYR A 119 2.44 4.64 8.47
CA TYR A 119 3.11 4.78 7.19
C TYR A 119 4.56 5.19 7.39
N THR A 120 5.43 4.83 6.44
CA THR A 120 6.85 5.17 6.44
C THR A 120 7.29 5.60 5.04
N LYS A 121 8.01 6.72 4.94
CA LYS A 121 8.65 7.15 3.71
C LYS A 121 10.09 6.63 3.69
N LYS A 122 10.45 5.88 2.66
CA LYS A 122 11.82 5.39 2.38
C LYS A 122 12.33 6.00 1.07
N ASP A 123 13.59 5.79 0.77
CA ASP A 123 14.22 6.33 -0.45
C ASP A 123 13.59 5.76 -1.72
N ASP A 124 13.06 4.52 -1.66
CA ASP A 124 12.48 3.77 -2.79
C ASP A 124 10.94 3.80 -2.82
N GLY A 125 10.29 4.60 -1.94
CA GLY A 125 8.85 4.77 -1.94
C GLY A 125 8.21 4.95 -0.58
N ILE A 126 6.88 4.89 -0.60
CA ILE A 126 6.06 5.00 0.61
C ILE A 126 5.54 3.61 0.98
N TYR A 127 5.66 3.27 2.25
CA TYR A 127 5.24 2.00 2.81
C TYR A 127 4.17 2.19 3.88
N ILE A 128 3.32 1.19 4.04
CA ILE A 128 2.32 1.10 5.10
C ILE A 128 2.56 -0.16 5.93
N GLY A 129 2.36 -0.06 7.25
CA GLY A 129 2.34 -1.21 8.17
C GLY A 129 0.93 -1.77 8.29
N VAL A 130 0.77 -3.08 8.05
CA VAL A 130 -0.49 -3.81 8.18
C VAL A 130 -0.19 -5.21 8.71
N ASN A 131 -0.81 -5.61 9.81
CA ASN A 131 -0.61 -6.94 10.43
C ASN A 131 0.87 -7.24 10.69
N ASP A 132 1.60 -6.31 11.30
CA ASP A 132 3.04 -6.40 11.63
C ASP A 132 3.97 -6.57 10.42
N LYS A 133 3.51 -6.27 9.20
CA LYS A 133 4.30 -6.31 7.98
C LYS A 133 4.21 -5.00 7.21
N GLU A 134 5.29 -4.69 6.49
CA GLU A 134 5.32 -3.52 5.61
C GLU A 134 5.01 -3.91 4.16
N TYR A 135 4.22 -3.05 3.51
CA TYR A 135 3.84 -3.17 2.11
C TYR A 135 4.02 -1.82 1.41
N LYS A 136 4.34 -1.84 0.11
CA LYS A 136 4.35 -0.60 -0.68
C LYS A 136 2.93 -0.05 -0.79
N ALA A 137 2.78 1.26 -0.56
CA ALA A 137 1.49 1.93 -0.66
C ALA A 137 0.87 1.84 -2.07
N ASP A 138 1.72 1.73 -3.10
CA ASP A 138 1.31 1.57 -4.50
C ASP A 138 0.55 0.25 -4.77
N ASN A 139 0.70 -0.73 -3.89
CA ASN A 139 0.02 -2.03 -4.00
C ASN A 139 -1.39 -2.02 -3.38
N ILE A 140 -1.87 -0.90 -2.87
CA ILE A 140 -3.22 -0.78 -2.32
C ILE A 140 -4.23 -0.84 -3.45
N THR A 141 -5.10 -1.86 -3.42
CA THR A 141 -6.17 -2.07 -4.39
C THR A 141 -7.54 -1.61 -3.88
N GLY A 142 -7.67 -1.39 -2.57
CA GLY A 142 -8.93 -0.93 -1.97
C GLY A 142 -8.73 -0.28 -0.62
N VAL A 143 -9.59 0.69 -0.31
CA VAL A 143 -9.64 1.37 0.99
C VAL A 143 -11.07 1.41 1.48
N LYS A 144 -11.29 1.06 2.75
CA LYS A 144 -12.59 1.12 3.41
C LYS A 144 -12.45 1.84 4.75
N ASP A 145 -13.52 2.47 5.19
CA ASP A 145 -13.56 2.98 6.55
C ASP A 145 -13.51 1.83 7.55
N ALA A 146 -12.69 1.93 8.59
CA ALA A 146 -12.56 0.88 9.61
C ALA A 146 -13.89 0.61 10.30
N SER A 147 -14.65 1.66 10.61
CA SER A 147 -15.96 1.54 11.27
C SER A 147 -16.99 0.80 10.39
N TYR A 148 -16.93 0.99 9.06
CA TYR A 148 -17.76 0.22 8.13
C TYR A 148 -17.39 -1.27 8.15
N TYR A 149 -16.09 -1.56 8.13
CA TYR A 149 -15.63 -2.95 8.16
C TYR A 149 -15.99 -3.63 9.47
N GLU A 150 -15.73 -3.00 10.61
CA GLU A 150 -16.06 -3.50 11.93
C GLU A 150 -17.57 -3.74 12.09
N ALA A 151 -18.39 -2.78 11.65
CA ALA A 151 -19.85 -2.90 11.67
C ALA A 151 -20.34 -4.11 10.87
N LYS A 152 -19.79 -4.31 9.69
CA LYS A 152 -20.15 -5.44 8.83
C LYS A 152 -19.70 -6.80 9.41
N LEU A 153 -18.51 -6.83 10.02
CA LEU A 153 -17.99 -8.01 10.70
C LEU A 153 -18.85 -8.37 11.92
N ALA A 154 -19.21 -7.38 12.73
CA ALA A 154 -20.07 -7.57 13.91
C ALA A 154 -21.47 -8.08 13.53
N ALA A 155 -22.07 -7.55 12.45
CA ALA A 155 -23.34 -8.04 11.92
C ALA A 155 -23.23 -9.49 11.41
N SER A 156 -22.14 -9.86 10.75
CA SER A 156 -21.86 -11.23 10.30
C SER A 156 -21.68 -12.19 11.48
N SER A 157 -20.96 -11.77 12.51
CA SER A 157 -20.76 -12.55 13.75
C SER A 157 -22.09 -12.78 14.47
N LEU A 158 -22.95 -11.75 14.54
CA LEU A 158 -24.30 -11.86 15.09
C LEU A 158 -25.13 -12.90 14.31
N SER A 159 -25.13 -12.84 12.98
CA SER A 159 -25.85 -13.80 12.14
C SER A 159 -25.37 -15.24 12.38
N THR A 160 -24.05 -15.42 12.57
CA THR A 160 -23.45 -16.72 12.89
C THR A 160 -23.93 -17.24 14.27
N LEU A 161 -24.01 -16.38 15.29
CA LEU A 161 -24.53 -16.75 16.60
C LEU A 161 -26.04 -17.10 16.51
N LEU A 162 -26.82 -16.28 15.82
CA LEU A 162 -28.25 -16.51 15.63
C LEU A 162 -28.57 -17.76 14.82
N SER A 163 -27.66 -18.21 13.94
CA SER A 163 -27.85 -19.46 13.20
C SER A 163 -27.94 -20.69 14.10
N LYS A 164 -27.32 -20.62 15.30
CA LYS A 164 -27.33 -21.69 16.31
C LYS A 164 -28.53 -21.62 17.24
N VAL A 165 -29.28 -20.53 17.26
CA VAL A 165 -30.48 -20.35 18.08
C VAL A 165 -31.69 -20.85 17.29
N PRO A 166 -32.58 -21.68 17.87
CA PRO A 166 -33.84 -22.10 17.24
C PRO A 166 -34.76 -20.94 16.90
N SER A 167 -35.76 -21.20 16.05
CA SER A 167 -36.87 -20.25 15.86
C SER A 167 -37.68 -20.06 17.14
N ALA A 168 -38.39 -18.96 17.28
CA ALA A 168 -39.20 -18.67 18.47
C ALA A 168 -40.19 -19.82 18.83
N ASP A 169 -40.75 -20.49 17.83
CA ASP A 169 -41.70 -21.60 18.05
C ASP A 169 -41.06 -22.83 18.68
N ASN A 170 -39.77 -23.06 18.35
CA ASN A 170 -38.99 -24.22 18.83
C ASN A 170 -38.07 -23.86 20.00
N PHE A 171 -38.06 -22.61 20.45
CA PHE A 171 -37.16 -22.10 21.48
C PHE A 171 -37.56 -22.59 22.87
N THR A 172 -36.61 -23.11 23.61
CA THR A 172 -36.78 -23.65 24.99
C THR A 172 -35.83 -22.92 25.96
N LEU A 173 -36.02 -23.12 27.29
CA LEU A 173 -35.13 -22.55 28.29
C LEU A 173 -33.69 -23.13 28.21
N GLN A 174 -33.50 -24.28 27.59
CA GLN A 174 -32.15 -24.85 27.37
C GLN A 174 -31.33 -24.05 26.32
N ASP A 175 -32.00 -23.30 25.46
CA ASP A 175 -31.38 -22.47 24.41
C ASP A 175 -31.04 -21.07 24.92
N GLU A 176 -31.34 -20.73 26.17
CA GLU A 176 -31.20 -19.39 26.73
C GLU A 176 -29.77 -18.88 26.66
N ASP A 177 -28.78 -19.70 26.99
CA ASP A 177 -27.35 -19.28 26.97
C ASP A 177 -26.90 -18.88 25.56
N SER A 178 -27.27 -19.69 24.56
CA SER A 178 -26.95 -19.42 23.16
C SER A 178 -27.60 -18.15 22.65
N PHE A 179 -28.85 -17.89 23.04
CA PHE A 179 -29.55 -16.68 22.71
C PHE A 179 -29.01 -15.44 23.44
N THR A 180 -28.68 -15.62 24.74
CA THR A 180 -28.10 -14.53 25.56
C THR A 180 -26.80 -14.01 24.95
N ALA A 181 -25.94 -14.89 24.45
CA ALA A 181 -24.70 -14.50 23.76
C ALA A 181 -25.01 -13.64 22.52
N ALA A 182 -25.97 -14.07 21.69
CA ALA A 182 -26.36 -13.31 20.49
C ALA A 182 -27.02 -11.96 20.85
N LYS A 183 -27.90 -11.96 21.86
CA LYS A 183 -28.56 -10.74 22.33
C LYS A 183 -27.59 -9.73 22.92
N THR A 184 -26.64 -10.17 23.73
CA THR A 184 -25.59 -9.31 24.30
C THR A 184 -24.78 -8.65 23.20
N LEU A 185 -24.37 -9.42 22.17
CA LEU A 185 -23.69 -8.85 21.01
C LEU A 185 -24.57 -7.81 20.30
N TYR A 186 -25.84 -8.13 20.02
CA TYR A 186 -26.74 -7.19 19.36
C TYR A 186 -26.95 -5.89 20.15
N ASP A 187 -27.11 -5.99 21.47
CA ASP A 187 -27.33 -4.83 22.34
C ASP A 187 -26.05 -3.94 22.41
N SER A 188 -24.88 -4.55 22.30
CA SER A 188 -23.59 -3.83 22.26
C SER A 188 -23.27 -3.16 20.93
N LEU A 189 -24.01 -3.49 19.84
CA LEU A 189 -23.81 -2.89 18.54
C LEU A 189 -24.13 -1.39 18.56
N SER A 190 -23.25 -0.58 17.94
CA SER A 190 -23.56 0.83 17.69
C SER A 190 -24.78 0.98 16.78
N THR A 191 -25.42 2.15 16.81
CA THR A 191 -26.54 2.45 15.90
C THR A 191 -26.15 2.28 14.43
N TYR A 192 -24.90 2.61 14.09
CA TYR A 192 -24.35 2.41 12.76
C TYR A 192 -24.22 0.92 12.40
N ALA A 193 -23.69 0.10 13.32
CA ALA A 193 -23.54 -1.34 13.10
C ALA A 193 -24.89 -2.07 12.96
N LYS A 194 -25.91 -1.63 13.68
CA LYS A 194 -27.26 -2.17 13.57
C LYS A 194 -27.89 -2.02 12.18
N GLN A 195 -27.45 -1.03 11.37
CA GLN A 195 -27.90 -0.87 9.98
C GLN A 195 -27.47 -2.02 9.06
N PHE A 196 -26.41 -2.76 9.44
CA PHE A 196 -25.91 -3.91 8.68
C PHE A 196 -26.49 -5.25 9.12
N VAL A 197 -27.27 -5.27 10.21
CA VAL A 197 -27.99 -6.48 10.66
C VAL A 197 -29.14 -6.75 9.71
N SER A 198 -29.29 -7.98 9.25
CA SER A 198 -30.39 -8.34 8.35
C SER A 198 -31.74 -8.19 9.05
N ALA A 199 -32.78 -7.86 8.29
CA ALA A 199 -34.15 -7.76 8.82
C ALA A 199 -34.57 -9.09 9.50
N LYS A 200 -34.20 -10.22 8.92
CA LYS A 200 -34.44 -11.58 9.45
C LYS A 200 -33.81 -11.78 10.82
N ASP A 201 -32.55 -11.34 11.01
CA ASP A 201 -31.84 -11.49 12.28
C ASP A 201 -32.43 -10.56 13.36
N ALA A 202 -32.78 -9.33 13.00
CA ALA A 202 -33.44 -8.39 13.90
C ALA A 202 -34.83 -8.89 14.35
N GLU A 203 -35.61 -9.44 13.43
CA GLU A 203 -36.93 -10.06 13.73
C GLU A 203 -36.73 -11.29 14.62
N LYS A 204 -35.74 -12.13 14.37
CA LYS A 204 -35.44 -13.30 15.21
C LYS A 204 -35.10 -12.90 16.64
N ILE A 205 -34.27 -11.87 16.83
CA ILE A 205 -33.97 -11.35 18.18
C ILE A 205 -35.27 -10.91 18.89
N THR A 206 -36.11 -10.17 18.21
CA THR A 206 -37.36 -9.67 18.80
C THR A 206 -38.30 -10.79 19.17
N SER A 207 -38.54 -11.76 18.26
CA SER A 207 -39.46 -12.87 18.46
C SER A 207 -38.97 -13.85 19.56
N VAL A 208 -37.66 -14.16 19.55
CA VAL A 208 -37.09 -15.06 20.59
C VAL A 208 -37.02 -14.37 21.96
N THR A 209 -36.78 -13.04 22.01
CA THR A 209 -36.83 -12.28 23.27
C THR A 209 -38.23 -12.40 23.89
N LYS A 210 -39.28 -12.18 23.11
CA LYS A 210 -40.68 -12.30 23.57
C LYS A 210 -40.96 -13.71 24.05
N ARG A 211 -40.54 -14.72 23.30
CA ARG A 211 -40.72 -16.14 23.67
C ARG A 211 -40.03 -16.48 24.98
N LEU A 212 -38.81 -16.02 25.20
CA LEU A 212 -38.07 -16.24 26.44
C LEU A 212 -38.76 -15.62 27.65
N GLU A 213 -39.32 -14.40 27.52
CA GLU A 213 -40.08 -13.76 28.58
C GLU A 213 -41.36 -14.56 28.94
N GLU A 214 -42.07 -15.07 27.93
CA GLU A 214 -43.23 -15.95 28.14
C GLU A 214 -42.86 -17.22 28.88
N LEU A 215 -41.79 -17.90 28.49
CA LEU A 215 -41.31 -19.12 29.13
C LEU A 215 -40.90 -18.88 30.58
N LYS A 216 -40.23 -17.78 30.88
CA LYS A 216 -39.84 -17.41 32.26
C LYS A 216 -41.03 -17.03 33.12
N LYS A 217 -42.09 -16.47 32.56
CA LYS A 217 -43.31 -16.19 33.29
C LYS A 217 -44.10 -17.44 33.64
N ASN A 218 -44.08 -18.43 32.76
CA ASN A 218 -44.79 -19.70 32.94
C ASN A 218 -44.03 -20.72 33.81
N SER A 219 -42.74 -20.46 34.11
CA SER A 219 -41.90 -21.33 34.97
C SER A 219 -41.84 -20.85 36.44
N LYS A 220 -42.52 -19.74 36.75
CA LYS A 220 -42.77 -19.27 38.13
C LYS A 220 -44.10 -19.72 38.63
#